data_d89b5be209dfad37eeb53421acb8eba8
#
_entry.id   d89b5be209dfad37eeb53421acb8eba8
#
_cell.length_a   1.000
_cell.length_b   1.000
_cell.length_c   1.000
_cell.angle_alpha   90.00
_cell.angle_beta   90.00
_cell.angle_gamma   90.00
#
_symmetry.space_group_name_H-M   'P 1'
#
loop_
_entity.id
_entity.type
_entity.pdbx_description
1 polymer ?
#
loop_
_entity_poly.entity_id
_entity_poly.type
_entity_poly.pdbx_seq_one_letter_code
_entity_poly.pdbx_strand_id
1 'polypeptide(L)'
;MKRKNANFTDEAKTEARKYSSRGSLSLAKFTSSNGSAYGTLALDTRRATDDDTQALPVAVRVAYNGKSIYLRIGKKYTKDEWMDLCECERQARNKKAGERKELKTLMQRVEKMINEMIDDESFSLNKLQERFTGFAPEGKTIYSVWEKYIEERAETSLGTAKTNKDVMNSFIKDMGSNVSFADINRSFIMKWVKKMKNRELRDSTIGIRLRTFRAIVNVCIDEGLIKGDTKEMFKDSGYNKSNSRKHEFLDVPTMKRLYDFWEKGEAKDDDGKELFYPQEKEAMFRDLGLFLFMYLGDGQNLADTLRLEYDEWYFATHGQQFRFLRHKTEGRSEDDSEVIFPITPEIKKILDKYANPPLLGSRVFPIMKEGIPTETELWTIQRYNKYIGKHMAKVAEILKMEQKPTSTWARHSFATNLNNSGKVPHKYISDSMGHSGGGDITSIYIGTYPYEKMTEYNAYLLYEHGLKSEDDVILEILKGLSAEERKRIIKAASKLKK
;
A
#
# COMPACT_ATOMS: atom_id res chain seq x y z
N MET A 1 -21.16 45.29 -67.87
CA MET A 1 -20.85 43.85 -67.95
C MET A 1 -21.84 43.10 -67.10
N LYS A 2 -22.79 42.44 -67.70
CA LYS A 2 -23.84 41.65 -67.02
C LYS A 2 -23.30 40.27 -66.71
N ARG A 3 -23.30 39.87 -65.41
CA ARG A 3 -22.99 38.51 -65.02
C ARG A 3 -24.14 37.59 -65.39
N LYS A 4 -23.88 36.59 -66.26
CA LYS A 4 -24.81 35.52 -66.57
C LYS A 4 -24.95 34.60 -65.32
N ASN A 5 -26.18 34.61 -64.76
CA ASN A 5 -26.55 33.55 -63.78
C ASN A 5 -26.82 32.27 -64.59
N ALA A 6 -25.94 31.27 -64.35
CA ALA A 6 -26.24 29.95 -64.84
C ALA A 6 -27.34 29.33 -63.97
N ASN A 7 -28.52 29.17 -64.56
CA ASN A 7 -29.63 28.40 -64.00
C ASN A 7 -29.18 26.89 -63.98
N PHE A 8 -28.77 26.37 -62.85
CA PHE A 8 -28.70 24.91 -62.68
C PHE A 8 -30.14 24.38 -62.73
N THR A 9 -30.41 23.41 -63.61
CA THR A 9 -31.66 22.70 -63.71
C THR A 9 -31.99 22.01 -62.39
N ASP A 10 -33.25 21.85 -62.02
CA ASP A 10 -33.67 21.19 -60.78
C ASP A 10 -33.18 19.74 -60.67
N GLU A 11 -32.95 19.06 -61.80
CA GLU A 11 -32.32 17.72 -61.86
C GLU A 11 -30.87 17.75 -61.36
N ALA A 12 -30.04 18.71 -61.76
CA ALA A 12 -28.67 18.84 -61.30
C ALA A 12 -28.61 19.19 -59.82
N LYS A 13 -29.55 19.97 -59.30
CA LYS A 13 -29.68 20.25 -57.85
C LYS A 13 -30.13 19.01 -57.08
N THR A 14 -30.98 18.18 -57.67
CA THR A 14 -31.47 16.93 -57.08
C THR A 14 -30.35 15.87 -57.07
N GLU A 15 -29.54 15.76 -58.13
CA GLU A 15 -28.36 14.92 -58.16
C GLU A 15 -27.28 15.39 -57.21
N ALA A 16 -26.96 16.67 -57.16
CA ALA A 16 -25.98 17.22 -56.19
C ALA A 16 -26.42 16.99 -54.74
N ARG A 17 -27.72 17.10 -54.44
CA ARG A 17 -28.28 16.74 -53.13
C ARG A 17 -28.20 15.24 -52.85
N LYS A 18 -28.43 14.35 -53.82
CA LYS A 18 -28.22 12.90 -53.71
C LYS A 18 -26.76 12.57 -53.45
N TYR A 19 -25.81 13.20 -54.14
CA TYR A 19 -24.37 12.98 -53.93
C TYR A 19 -23.91 13.44 -52.55
N SER A 20 -24.37 14.59 -52.03
CA SER A 20 -24.01 15.09 -50.71
C SER A 20 -24.57 14.23 -49.55
N SER A 21 -25.67 13.49 -49.79
CA SER A 21 -26.34 12.67 -48.77
C SER A 21 -25.89 11.21 -48.72
N ARG A 22 -25.12 10.71 -49.71
CA ARG A 22 -24.75 9.32 -49.86
C ARG A 22 -24.01 8.73 -48.66
N GLY A 23 -23.19 9.53 -47.95
CA GLY A 23 -22.47 9.10 -46.75
C GLY A 23 -23.23 9.33 -45.44
N SER A 24 -24.35 10.08 -45.48
CA SER A 24 -25.15 10.43 -44.29
C SER A 24 -26.39 9.55 -44.10
N LEU A 25 -26.69 8.66 -45.06
CA LEU A 25 -27.85 7.77 -44.96
C LEU A 25 -27.67 6.77 -43.81
N SER A 26 -28.67 6.68 -42.95
CA SER A 26 -28.70 5.71 -41.85
C SER A 26 -29.50 4.48 -42.24
N LEU A 27 -28.91 3.29 -42.04
CA LEU A 27 -29.55 2.00 -42.27
C LEU A 27 -30.65 1.70 -41.25
N ALA A 28 -30.45 2.09 -39.99
CA ALA A 28 -31.39 1.89 -38.91
C ALA A 28 -31.16 2.95 -37.79
N LYS A 29 -32.22 3.24 -37.05
CA LYS A 29 -32.22 4.12 -35.88
C LYS A 29 -33.05 3.49 -34.78
N PHE A 30 -32.67 3.75 -33.50
CA PHE A 30 -33.50 3.40 -32.36
C PHE A 30 -33.46 4.51 -31.30
N THR A 31 -34.46 4.49 -30.44
CA THR A 31 -34.52 5.29 -29.22
C THR A 31 -34.70 4.32 -28.06
N SER A 32 -33.94 4.48 -26.97
CA SER A 32 -34.06 3.63 -25.79
C SER A 32 -35.46 3.68 -25.18
N SER A 33 -35.79 2.66 -24.38
CA SER A 33 -37.09 2.49 -23.70
C SER A 33 -37.53 3.73 -22.92
N ASN A 34 -36.60 4.41 -22.27
CA ASN A 34 -36.85 5.64 -21.49
C ASN A 34 -36.62 6.95 -22.27
N GLY A 35 -36.33 6.88 -23.57
CA GLY A 35 -36.10 8.06 -24.42
C GLY A 35 -34.78 8.81 -24.20
N SER A 36 -33.87 8.32 -23.33
CA SER A 36 -32.64 9.03 -22.95
C SER A 36 -31.45 8.80 -23.89
N ALA A 37 -31.41 7.69 -24.61
CA ALA A 37 -30.34 7.34 -25.53
C ALA A 37 -30.86 7.12 -26.97
N TYR A 38 -30.07 7.57 -27.95
CA TYR A 38 -30.39 7.47 -29.38
C TYR A 38 -29.27 6.74 -30.11
N GLY A 39 -29.62 5.72 -30.89
CA GLY A 39 -28.70 4.98 -31.73
C GLY A 39 -28.95 5.23 -33.23
N THR A 40 -27.87 5.32 -34.01
CA THR A 40 -27.91 5.47 -35.47
C THR A 40 -26.81 4.58 -36.09
N LEU A 41 -27.21 3.68 -36.98
CA LEU A 41 -26.30 2.83 -37.74
C LEU A 41 -26.01 3.46 -39.10
N ALA A 42 -24.78 3.91 -39.31
CA ALA A 42 -24.36 4.65 -40.51
C ALA A 42 -22.87 4.48 -40.79
N LEU A 43 -22.39 5.00 -41.94
CA LEU A 43 -20.95 5.16 -42.17
C LEU A 43 -20.36 6.19 -41.23
N ASP A 44 -19.17 5.93 -40.71
CA ASP A 44 -18.40 6.89 -39.93
C ASP A 44 -17.63 7.84 -40.86
N THR A 45 -18.28 8.98 -41.21
CA THR A 45 -17.75 9.96 -42.17
C THR A 45 -16.79 10.98 -41.55
N ARG A 46 -16.44 10.88 -40.25
CA ARG A 46 -15.58 11.86 -39.55
C ARG A 46 -14.18 11.97 -40.11
N ARG A 47 -13.72 10.97 -40.85
CA ARG A 47 -12.42 10.92 -41.53
C ARG A 47 -12.56 10.65 -43.02
N ALA A 48 -13.72 10.96 -43.59
CA ALA A 48 -13.94 10.86 -45.01
C ALA A 48 -13.12 11.94 -45.74
N THR A 49 -12.56 11.59 -46.89
CA THR A 49 -11.97 12.49 -47.85
C THR A 49 -13.00 12.78 -48.97
N ASP A 50 -12.66 13.67 -49.89
CA ASP A 50 -13.48 13.96 -51.06
C ASP A 50 -13.45 12.83 -52.10
N ASP A 51 -12.73 11.76 -51.85
CA ASP A 51 -12.66 10.58 -52.71
C ASP A 51 -13.85 9.66 -52.43
N ASP A 52 -14.77 9.59 -53.36
CA ASP A 52 -15.99 8.79 -53.30
C ASP A 52 -15.72 7.27 -53.36
N THR A 53 -14.52 6.85 -53.78
CA THR A 53 -14.10 5.44 -53.77
C THR A 53 -13.56 4.98 -52.40
N GLN A 54 -13.37 5.90 -51.46
CA GLN A 54 -12.90 5.58 -50.12
C GLN A 54 -13.88 4.68 -49.37
N ALA A 55 -13.41 3.50 -48.92
CA ALA A 55 -14.18 2.61 -48.05
C ALA A 55 -14.18 3.14 -46.60
N LEU A 56 -15.31 3.56 -46.09
CA LEU A 56 -15.54 4.13 -44.76
C LEU A 56 -16.05 3.04 -43.80
N PRO A 57 -15.63 3.09 -42.52
CA PRO A 57 -16.09 2.12 -41.53
C PRO A 57 -17.56 2.34 -41.17
N VAL A 58 -18.29 1.24 -40.93
CA VAL A 58 -19.65 1.26 -40.37
C VAL A 58 -19.58 1.33 -38.85
N ALA A 59 -20.42 2.19 -38.27
CA ALA A 59 -20.54 2.28 -36.83
C ALA A 59 -22.00 2.52 -36.38
N VAL A 60 -22.30 2.07 -35.16
CA VAL A 60 -23.47 2.53 -34.42
C VAL A 60 -23.04 3.75 -33.61
N ARG A 61 -23.51 4.92 -33.97
CA ARG A 61 -23.38 6.12 -33.16
C ARG A 61 -24.47 6.07 -32.08
N VAL A 62 -24.06 6.09 -30.82
CA VAL A 62 -24.96 6.19 -29.66
C VAL A 62 -24.76 7.52 -28.98
N ALA A 63 -25.84 8.29 -28.85
CA ALA A 63 -25.89 9.59 -28.20
C ALA A 63 -26.65 9.50 -26.87
N TYR A 64 -26.07 10.08 -25.79
CA TYR A 64 -26.64 10.13 -24.45
C TYR A 64 -26.11 11.36 -23.70
N ASN A 65 -27.02 12.15 -23.11
CA ASN A 65 -26.69 13.35 -22.32
C ASN A 65 -25.69 14.30 -23.04
N GLY A 66 -25.92 14.61 -24.30
CA GLY A 66 -25.10 15.53 -25.11
C GLY A 66 -23.75 14.97 -25.55
N LYS A 67 -23.41 13.72 -25.20
CA LYS A 67 -22.20 13.02 -25.64
C LYS A 67 -22.55 11.91 -26.61
N SER A 68 -21.59 11.49 -27.44
CA SER A 68 -21.77 10.34 -28.31
C SER A 68 -20.52 9.49 -28.44
N ILE A 69 -20.73 8.19 -28.64
CA ILE A 69 -19.68 7.21 -28.96
C ILE A 69 -20.00 6.55 -30.30
N TYR A 70 -18.99 5.92 -30.92
CA TYR A 70 -19.10 5.20 -32.17
C TYR A 70 -18.63 3.76 -31.97
N LEU A 71 -19.60 2.84 -31.96
CA LEU A 71 -19.37 1.40 -31.86
C LEU A 71 -19.03 0.86 -33.25
N ARG A 72 -17.75 0.64 -33.56
CA ARG A 72 -17.31 0.17 -34.87
C ARG A 72 -17.59 -1.32 -35.03
N ILE A 73 -18.12 -1.69 -36.22
CA ILE A 73 -18.60 -3.05 -36.53
C ILE A 73 -17.55 -3.89 -37.27
N GLY A 74 -16.40 -3.31 -37.65
CA GLY A 74 -15.37 -4.01 -38.42
C GLY A 74 -15.63 -4.12 -39.92
N LYS A 75 -16.82 -3.69 -40.41
CA LYS A 75 -17.17 -3.64 -41.85
C LYS A 75 -16.87 -2.25 -42.42
N LYS A 76 -16.51 -2.19 -43.70
CA LYS A 76 -16.28 -0.95 -44.44
C LYS A 76 -17.03 -1.03 -45.78
N TYR A 77 -17.57 0.11 -46.24
CA TYR A 77 -18.22 0.25 -47.52
C TYR A 77 -17.88 1.60 -48.13
N THR A 78 -17.87 1.68 -49.48
CA THR A 78 -17.90 2.96 -50.20
C THR A 78 -19.24 3.63 -50.01
N LYS A 79 -19.36 4.92 -50.36
CA LYS A 79 -20.62 5.65 -50.25
C LYS A 79 -21.71 5.02 -51.11
N ASP A 80 -21.35 4.55 -52.33
CA ASP A 80 -22.27 3.92 -53.27
C ASP A 80 -22.72 2.53 -52.79
N GLU A 81 -21.81 1.70 -52.34
CA GLU A 81 -22.12 0.39 -51.74
C GLU A 81 -23.07 0.52 -50.54
N TRP A 82 -22.86 1.54 -49.71
CA TRP A 82 -23.68 1.82 -48.54
C TRP A 82 -25.09 2.28 -48.92
N MET A 83 -25.20 3.14 -49.94
CA MET A 83 -26.46 3.59 -50.48
C MET A 83 -27.29 2.43 -51.06
N ASP A 84 -26.68 1.58 -51.89
CA ASP A 84 -27.26 0.36 -52.40
C ASP A 84 -27.77 -0.57 -51.27
N LEU A 85 -27.00 -0.68 -50.19
CA LEU A 85 -27.37 -1.49 -49.02
C LEU A 85 -28.57 -0.91 -48.27
N CYS A 86 -28.66 0.42 -48.18
CA CYS A 86 -29.76 1.14 -47.53
C CYS A 86 -31.06 1.09 -48.38
N GLU A 87 -30.97 1.17 -49.70
CA GLU A 87 -32.11 1.20 -50.64
C GLU A 87 -32.60 -0.22 -51.03
N CYS A 88 -31.79 -1.27 -50.79
CA CYS A 88 -32.14 -2.65 -51.13
C CYS A 88 -33.36 -3.14 -50.32
N GLU A 89 -34.55 -2.94 -50.88
CA GLU A 89 -35.79 -3.51 -50.34
C GLU A 89 -36.09 -4.91 -50.89
N ARG A 90 -36.11 -5.89 -49.94
CA ARG A 90 -36.84 -7.18 -50.01
C ARG A 90 -36.64 -8.13 -51.21
N GLN A 91 -35.46 -8.24 -51.79
CA GLN A 91 -35.23 -9.42 -52.66
C GLN A 91 -34.50 -10.51 -51.89
N ALA A 92 -35.22 -11.59 -51.54
CA ALA A 92 -34.77 -12.71 -50.64
C ALA A 92 -33.59 -13.52 -51.15
N ARG A 93 -33.00 -13.26 -52.30
CA ARG A 93 -31.85 -13.99 -52.91
C ARG A 93 -30.62 -13.11 -53.15
N ASN A 94 -30.61 -11.86 -52.70
CA ASN A 94 -29.48 -10.98 -52.92
C ASN A 94 -28.53 -11.03 -51.69
N LYS A 95 -27.22 -11.19 -51.94
CA LYS A 95 -26.18 -11.16 -50.91
C LYS A 95 -26.26 -9.90 -50.03
N LYS A 96 -26.59 -8.77 -50.63
CA LYS A 96 -26.81 -7.45 -49.93
C LYS A 96 -27.98 -7.52 -48.95
N ALA A 97 -29.06 -8.28 -49.24
CA ALA A 97 -30.19 -8.44 -48.33
C ALA A 97 -29.79 -9.22 -47.06
N GLY A 98 -28.88 -10.21 -47.17
CA GLY A 98 -28.29 -10.94 -46.05
C GLY A 98 -27.46 -10.00 -45.16
N GLU A 99 -26.58 -9.24 -45.77
CA GLU A 99 -25.71 -8.28 -45.05
C GLU A 99 -26.54 -7.18 -44.34
N ARG A 100 -27.59 -6.67 -45.00
CA ARG A 100 -28.53 -5.70 -44.39
C ARG A 100 -29.21 -6.31 -43.16
N LYS A 101 -29.65 -7.55 -43.23
CA LYS A 101 -30.30 -8.26 -42.13
C LYS A 101 -29.33 -8.43 -40.96
N GLU A 102 -28.07 -8.84 -41.22
CA GLU A 102 -27.03 -8.92 -40.18
C GLU A 102 -26.82 -7.59 -39.47
N LEU A 103 -26.67 -6.49 -40.22
CA LEU A 103 -26.47 -5.14 -39.66
C LEU A 103 -27.67 -4.69 -38.83
N LYS A 104 -28.91 -4.96 -39.29
CA LYS A 104 -30.11 -4.67 -38.49
C LYS A 104 -30.20 -5.51 -37.23
N THR A 105 -29.84 -6.80 -37.28
CA THR A 105 -29.79 -7.67 -36.08
C THR A 105 -28.77 -7.17 -35.09
N LEU A 106 -27.60 -6.73 -35.55
CA LEU A 106 -26.58 -6.14 -34.69
C LEU A 106 -27.10 -4.84 -34.03
N MET A 107 -27.81 -4.01 -34.76
CA MET A 107 -28.43 -2.80 -34.22
C MET A 107 -29.45 -3.13 -33.11
N GLN A 108 -30.31 -4.14 -33.33
CA GLN A 108 -31.26 -4.63 -32.32
C GLN A 108 -30.56 -5.15 -31.07
N ARG A 109 -29.40 -5.82 -31.26
CA ARG A 109 -28.57 -6.27 -30.15
C ARG A 109 -28.03 -5.09 -29.31
N VAL A 110 -27.56 -4.02 -29.98
CA VAL A 110 -27.09 -2.80 -29.28
C VAL A 110 -28.26 -2.12 -28.54
N GLU A 111 -29.41 -2.01 -29.15
CA GLU A 111 -30.64 -1.47 -28.54
C GLU A 111 -31.03 -2.26 -27.28
N LYS A 112 -31.03 -3.58 -27.37
CA LYS A 112 -31.31 -4.47 -26.24
C LYS A 112 -30.31 -4.29 -25.11
N MET A 113 -28.99 -4.20 -25.41
CA MET A 113 -27.96 -3.94 -24.42
C MET A 113 -28.18 -2.61 -23.68
N ILE A 114 -28.57 -1.56 -24.41
CA ILE A 114 -28.83 -0.24 -23.83
C ILE A 114 -30.03 -0.30 -22.90
N ASN A 115 -31.13 -0.92 -23.33
CA ASN A 115 -32.34 -1.01 -22.54
C ASN A 115 -32.14 -1.81 -21.27
N GLU A 116 -31.45 -2.98 -21.32
CA GLU A 116 -31.06 -3.75 -20.14
C GLU A 116 -30.23 -2.92 -19.16
N MET A 117 -29.24 -2.17 -19.65
CA MET A 117 -28.39 -1.32 -18.80
C MET A 117 -29.14 -0.13 -18.20
N ILE A 118 -30.18 0.38 -18.90
CA ILE A 118 -31.06 1.43 -18.39
C ILE A 118 -31.95 0.87 -17.28
N ASP A 119 -32.56 -0.30 -17.51
CA ASP A 119 -33.41 -0.98 -16.53
C ASP A 119 -32.65 -1.32 -15.23
N ASP A 120 -31.37 -1.66 -15.35
CA ASP A 120 -30.47 -1.93 -14.21
C ASP A 120 -29.83 -0.63 -13.63
N GLU A 121 -30.25 0.57 -14.05
CA GLU A 121 -29.68 1.88 -13.66
C GLU A 121 -28.15 1.97 -13.84
N SER A 122 -27.58 1.10 -14.68
CA SER A 122 -26.13 0.97 -14.87
C SER A 122 -25.61 1.63 -16.15
N PHE A 123 -26.46 2.29 -16.95
CA PHE A 123 -26.10 2.77 -18.27
C PHE A 123 -25.08 3.91 -18.25
N SER A 124 -23.99 3.71 -18.98
CA SER A 124 -23.07 4.75 -19.40
C SER A 124 -22.50 4.41 -20.79
N LEU A 125 -22.08 5.45 -21.56
CA LEU A 125 -21.51 5.23 -22.89
C LEU A 125 -20.25 4.36 -22.85
N ASN A 126 -19.43 4.48 -21.80
CA ASN A 126 -18.21 3.69 -21.62
C ASN A 126 -18.52 2.22 -21.34
N LYS A 127 -19.44 1.93 -20.42
CA LYS A 127 -19.90 0.55 -20.13
C LYS A 127 -20.54 -0.10 -21.37
N LEU A 128 -21.31 0.66 -22.16
CA LEU A 128 -21.85 0.16 -23.42
C LEU A 128 -20.74 -0.22 -24.39
N GLN A 129 -19.70 0.59 -24.50
CA GLN A 129 -18.55 0.31 -25.36
C GLN A 129 -17.83 -0.97 -24.92
N GLU A 130 -17.61 -1.16 -23.61
CA GLU A 130 -17.03 -2.36 -23.03
C GLU A 130 -17.85 -3.61 -23.33
N ARG A 131 -19.16 -3.55 -23.07
CA ARG A 131 -20.08 -4.68 -23.33
C ARG A 131 -20.18 -5.01 -24.82
N PHE A 132 -20.15 -3.99 -25.70
CA PHE A 132 -20.19 -4.19 -27.14
C PHE A 132 -18.90 -4.80 -27.69
N THR A 133 -17.74 -4.41 -27.17
CA THR A 133 -16.43 -4.93 -27.61
C THR A 133 -16.11 -6.28 -26.99
N GLY A 134 -16.93 -6.76 -26.05
CA GLY A 134 -16.67 -8.00 -25.29
C GLY A 134 -15.50 -7.88 -24.31
N PHE A 135 -15.12 -6.65 -23.96
CA PHE A 135 -13.95 -6.34 -23.16
C PHE A 135 -14.19 -6.50 -21.65
N ALA A 136 -15.45 -6.41 -21.20
CA ALA A 136 -15.85 -6.73 -19.83
C ALA A 136 -16.95 -7.78 -19.84
N PRO A 137 -16.78 -8.93 -19.18
CA PRO A 137 -17.89 -9.86 -18.92
C PRO A 137 -19.02 -9.14 -18.16
N GLU A 138 -20.25 -9.51 -18.39
CA GLU A 138 -21.41 -8.96 -17.67
C GLU A 138 -21.19 -9.01 -16.15
N GLY A 139 -21.37 -7.86 -15.49
CA GLY A 139 -21.26 -7.72 -14.04
C GLY A 139 -19.86 -7.47 -13.48
N LYS A 140 -18.77 -7.58 -14.26
CA LYS A 140 -17.42 -7.25 -13.78
C LYS A 140 -17.16 -5.74 -13.81
N THR A 141 -16.75 -5.18 -12.67
CA THR A 141 -16.29 -3.80 -12.51
C THR A 141 -14.88 -3.79 -11.94
N ILE A 142 -14.15 -2.68 -12.05
CA ILE A 142 -12.84 -2.51 -11.39
C ILE A 142 -12.96 -2.74 -9.87
N TYR A 143 -14.10 -2.38 -9.28
CA TYR A 143 -14.36 -2.54 -7.86
C TYR A 143 -14.55 -4.00 -7.48
N SER A 144 -15.32 -4.79 -8.26
CA SER A 144 -15.50 -6.21 -7.99
C SER A 144 -14.19 -7.01 -8.14
N VAL A 145 -13.31 -6.62 -9.09
CA VAL A 145 -11.97 -7.20 -9.19
C VAL A 145 -11.12 -6.82 -7.98
N TRP A 146 -11.23 -5.57 -7.51
CA TRP A 146 -10.49 -5.09 -6.34
C TRP A 146 -10.97 -5.75 -5.05
N GLU A 147 -12.27 -5.90 -4.87
CA GLU A 147 -12.88 -6.61 -3.73
C GLU A 147 -12.40 -8.06 -3.67
N LYS A 148 -12.46 -8.79 -4.79
CA LYS A 148 -11.93 -10.15 -4.88
C LYS A 148 -10.44 -10.22 -4.53
N TYR A 149 -9.63 -9.29 -5.03
CA TYR A 149 -8.22 -9.18 -4.66
C TYR A 149 -8.02 -8.92 -3.17
N ILE A 150 -8.87 -8.09 -2.53
CA ILE A 150 -8.83 -7.85 -1.08
C ILE A 150 -9.13 -9.14 -0.32
N GLU A 151 -10.15 -9.91 -0.74
CA GLU A 151 -10.51 -11.19 -0.11
C GLU A 151 -9.36 -12.19 -0.21
N GLU A 152 -8.79 -12.39 -1.39
CA GLU A 152 -7.62 -13.26 -1.59
C GLU A 152 -6.41 -12.83 -0.75
N ARG A 153 -6.16 -11.53 -0.62
CA ARG A 153 -5.08 -11.01 0.23
C ARG A 153 -5.38 -11.12 1.72
N ALA A 154 -6.62 -11.15 2.13
CA ALA A 154 -6.98 -11.34 3.54
C ALA A 154 -6.56 -12.72 4.06
N GLU A 155 -6.56 -13.74 3.21
CA GLU A 155 -6.10 -15.09 3.56
C GLU A 155 -4.59 -15.15 3.88
N THR A 156 -3.78 -14.29 3.21
CA THR A 156 -2.32 -14.32 3.34
C THR A 156 -1.75 -13.14 4.12
N SER A 157 -2.40 -11.98 4.10
CA SER A 157 -1.92 -10.74 4.74
C SER A 157 -3.03 -9.75 4.99
N LEU A 158 -3.64 -9.81 6.18
CA LEU A 158 -4.68 -8.86 6.61
C LEU A 158 -4.24 -7.40 6.54
N GLY A 159 -2.97 -7.09 6.83
CA GLY A 159 -2.44 -5.73 6.71
C GLY A 159 -2.46 -5.20 5.28
N THR A 160 -2.13 -6.06 4.31
CA THR A 160 -2.19 -5.73 2.88
C THR A 160 -3.64 -5.59 2.42
N ALA A 161 -4.54 -6.50 2.82
CA ALA A 161 -5.96 -6.43 2.52
C ALA A 161 -6.59 -5.12 3.05
N LYS A 162 -6.30 -4.75 4.30
CA LYS A 162 -6.75 -3.49 4.89
C LYS A 162 -6.25 -2.27 4.12
N THR A 163 -4.96 -2.26 3.75
CA THR A 163 -4.39 -1.17 2.94
C THR A 163 -5.10 -1.04 1.60
N ASN A 164 -5.38 -2.17 0.92
CA ASN A 164 -6.14 -2.17 -0.33
C ASN A 164 -7.54 -1.61 -0.14
N LYS A 165 -8.26 -2.00 0.92
CA LYS A 165 -9.60 -1.50 1.24
C LYS A 165 -9.60 0.03 1.48
N ASP A 166 -8.64 0.53 2.25
CA ASP A 166 -8.49 1.95 2.54
C ASP A 166 -8.19 2.75 1.27
N VAL A 167 -7.33 2.22 0.38
CA VAL A 167 -7.01 2.84 -0.91
C VAL A 167 -8.21 2.82 -1.85
N MET A 168 -8.95 1.71 -1.94
CA MET A 168 -10.18 1.59 -2.74
C MET A 168 -11.22 2.62 -2.29
N ASN A 169 -11.48 2.74 -1.00
CA ASN A 169 -12.41 3.73 -0.44
C ASN A 169 -11.98 5.17 -0.80
N SER A 170 -10.68 5.45 -0.70
CA SER A 170 -10.14 6.75 -1.10
C SER A 170 -10.25 7.00 -2.61
N PHE A 171 -10.07 5.96 -3.42
CA PHE A 171 -10.22 6.02 -4.88
C PHE A 171 -11.68 6.31 -5.26
N ILE A 172 -12.64 5.62 -4.64
CA ILE A 172 -14.08 5.86 -4.84
C ILE A 172 -14.43 7.32 -4.51
N LYS A 173 -13.93 7.83 -3.38
CA LYS A 173 -14.14 9.24 -2.98
C LYS A 173 -13.59 10.23 -4.00
N ASP A 174 -12.42 9.96 -4.57
CA ASP A 174 -11.74 10.87 -5.49
C ASP A 174 -12.25 10.75 -6.93
N MET A 175 -12.53 9.54 -7.40
CA MET A 175 -12.79 9.23 -8.82
C MET A 175 -14.22 8.81 -9.10
N GLY A 176 -14.99 8.46 -8.07
CA GLY A 176 -16.39 8.01 -8.16
C GLY A 176 -16.52 6.49 -8.16
N SER A 177 -17.75 6.00 -8.04
CA SER A 177 -18.09 4.57 -7.98
C SER A 177 -18.38 3.95 -9.35
N ASN A 178 -18.28 4.70 -10.45
CA ASN A 178 -18.63 4.25 -11.79
C ASN A 178 -17.47 4.45 -12.77
N VAL A 179 -16.29 3.91 -12.41
CA VAL A 179 -15.10 3.92 -13.28
C VAL A 179 -15.13 2.71 -14.18
N SER A 180 -15.06 2.94 -15.49
CA SER A 180 -14.99 1.90 -16.50
C SER A 180 -13.54 1.45 -16.73
N PHE A 181 -13.32 0.18 -17.10
CA PHE A 181 -12.00 -0.30 -17.51
C PHE A 181 -11.42 0.52 -18.69
N ALA A 182 -12.27 0.97 -19.61
CA ALA A 182 -11.86 1.80 -20.76
C ALA A 182 -11.40 3.21 -20.36
N ASP A 183 -11.80 3.71 -19.19
CA ASP A 183 -11.36 5.00 -18.67
C ASP A 183 -9.93 4.95 -18.15
N ILE A 184 -9.45 3.76 -17.73
CA ILE A 184 -8.18 3.60 -17.05
C ILE A 184 -7.04 3.70 -18.07
N ASN A 185 -6.41 4.85 -18.08
CA ASN A 185 -5.27 5.19 -18.92
C ASN A 185 -4.38 6.22 -18.20
N ARG A 186 -3.27 6.61 -18.80
CA ARG A 186 -2.32 7.57 -18.21
C ARG A 186 -3.00 8.89 -17.81
N SER A 187 -3.86 9.45 -18.66
CA SER A 187 -4.57 10.71 -18.36
C SER A 187 -5.45 10.59 -17.12
N PHE A 188 -6.17 9.47 -16.99
CA PHE A 188 -7.00 9.16 -15.83
C PHE A 188 -6.15 9.06 -14.54
N ILE A 189 -5.05 8.35 -14.58
CA ILE A 189 -4.12 8.21 -13.44
C ILE A 189 -3.58 9.58 -13.03
N MET A 190 -3.14 10.41 -13.99
CA MET A 190 -2.65 11.75 -13.72
C MET A 190 -3.72 12.68 -13.13
N LYS A 191 -4.99 12.52 -13.55
CA LYS A 191 -6.13 13.23 -12.94
C LYS A 191 -6.29 12.85 -11.46
N TRP A 192 -6.15 11.57 -11.12
CA TRP A 192 -6.21 11.13 -9.72
C TRP A 192 -5.04 11.67 -8.91
N VAL A 193 -3.80 11.62 -9.45
CA VAL A 193 -2.63 12.25 -8.83
C VAL A 193 -2.86 13.73 -8.54
N LYS A 194 -3.42 14.49 -9.49
CA LYS A 194 -3.76 15.90 -9.29
C LYS A 194 -4.75 16.10 -8.15
N LYS A 195 -5.81 15.27 -8.07
CA LYS A 195 -6.77 15.33 -6.96
C LYS A 195 -6.12 15.04 -5.61
N MET A 196 -5.23 14.03 -5.54
CA MET A 196 -4.49 13.72 -4.31
C MET A 196 -3.56 14.84 -3.88
N LYS A 197 -2.87 15.51 -4.83
CA LYS A 197 -2.03 16.68 -4.56
C LYS A 197 -2.83 17.88 -4.09
N ASN A 198 -3.99 18.14 -4.68
CA ASN A 198 -4.90 19.21 -4.24
C ASN A 198 -5.42 19.01 -2.80
N ARG A 199 -5.37 17.77 -2.29
CA ARG A 199 -5.66 17.43 -0.88
C ARG A 199 -4.40 17.48 -0.01
N GLU A 200 -3.29 18.01 -0.52
CA GLU A 200 -2.00 18.14 0.18
C GLU A 200 -1.47 16.81 0.75
N LEU A 201 -1.79 15.69 0.09
CA LEU A 201 -1.27 14.40 0.52
C LEU A 201 0.25 14.33 0.27
N ARG A 202 0.96 13.75 1.23
CA ARG A 202 2.41 13.52 1.11
C ARG A 202 2.72 12.59 -0.08
N ASP A 203 3.83 12.84 -0.77
CA ASP A 203 4.27 12.03 -1.92
C ASP A 203 4.36 10.54 -1.61
N SER A 204 4.79 10.16 -0.39
CA SER A 204 4.79 8.76 0.06
C SER A 204 3.40 8.14 0.12
N THR A 205 2.39 8.90 0.57
CA THR A 205 0.98 8.45 0.61
C THR A 205 0.44 8.27 -0.81
N ILE A 206 0.74 9.23 -1.70
CA ILE A 206 0.38 9.14 -3.12
C ILE A 206 1.03 7.91 -3.75
N GLY A 207 2.34 7.69 -3.49
CA GLY A 207 3.07 6.53 -3.99
C GLY A 207 2.48 5.19 -3.51
N ILE A 208 2.08 5.07 -2.24
CA ILE A 208 1.39 3.87 -1.71
C ILE A 208 0.09 3.64 -2.48
N ARG A 209 -0.76 4.65 -2.62
CA ARG A 209 -2.05 4.53 -3.32
C ARG A 209 -1.88 4.12 -4.78
N LEU A 210 -0.91 4.71 -5.47
CA LEU A 210 -0.63 4.38 -6.86
C LEU A 210 -0.07 2.95 -7.02
N ARG A 211 0.83 2.51 -6.14
CA ARG A 211 1.33 1.12 -6.16
C ARG A 211 0.22 0.11 -5.91
N THR A 212 -0.66 0.40 -4.95
CA THR A 212 -1.83 -0.45 -4.66
C THR A 212 -2.77 -0.52 -5.87
N PHE A 213 -3.11 0.62 -6.48
CA PHE A 213 -3.97 0.64 -7.67
C PHE A 213 -3.31 -0.02 -8.88
N ARG A 214 -1.98 0.16 -9.06
CA ARG A 214 -1.23 -0.50 -10.13
C ARG A 214 -1.30 -2.02 -10.04
N ALA A 215 -1.29 -2.60 -8.83
CA ALA A 215 -1.46 -4.03 -8.65
C ALA A 215 -2.82 -4.50 -9.18
N ILE A 216 -3.90 -3.75 -8.93
CA ILE A 216 -5.23 -4.07 -9.44
C ILE A 216 -5.30 -3.92 -10.96
N VAL A 217 -4.68 -2.86 -11.52
CA VAL A 217 -4.63 -2.68 -12.98
C VAL A 217 -3.87 -3.83 -13.65
N ASN A 218 -2.79 -4.36 -13.04
CA ASN A 218 -2.11 -5.56 -13.53
C ASN A 218 -3.05 -6.77 -13.56
N VAL A 219 -3.80 -7.04 -12.48
CA VAL A 219 -4.79 -8.13 -12.46
C VAL A 219 -5.82 -7.94 -13.59
N CYS A 220 -6.30 -6.72 -13.80
CA CYS A 220 -7.24 -6.45 -14.89
C CYS A 220 -6.62 -6.64 -16.30
N ILE A 221 -5.32 -6.40 -16.46
CA ILE A 221 -4.61 -6.66 -17.72
C ILE A 221 -4.44 -8.17 -17.92
N ASP A 222 -4.03 -8.89 -16.87
CA ASP A 222 -3.84 -10.34 -16.90
C ASP A 222 -5.17 -11.07 -17.20
N GLU A 223 -6.30 -10.56 -16.71
CA GLU A 223 -7.65 -11.05 -17.03
C GLU A 223 -8.18 -10.53 -18.39
N GLY A 224 -7.41 -9.74 -19.15
CA GLY A 224 -7.82 -9.20 -20.44
C GLY A 224 -8.88 -8.10 -20.38
N LEU A 225 -9.17 -7.53 -19.20
CA LEU A 225 -10.17 -6.47 -18.99
C LEU A 225 -9.65 -5.09 -19.38
N ILE A 226 -8.35 -4.87 -19.29
CA ILE A 226 -7.67 -3.63 -19.68
C ILE A 226 -6.58 -3.98 -20.69
N LYS A 227 -6.46 -3.19 -21.77
CA LYS A 227 -5.37 -3.30 -22.74
C LYS A 227 -4.27 -2.31 -22.43
N GLY A 228 -3.02 -2.77 -22.52
CA GLY A 228 -1.84 -1.89 -22.41
C GLY A 228 -0.84 -2.38 -21.37
N ASP A 229 0.12 -1.52 -21.05
CA ASP A 229 1.19 -1.80 -20.08
C ASP A 229 1.13 -0.78 -18.93
N THR A 230 1.15 -1.27 -17.72
CA THR A 230 1.17 -0.42 -16.52
C THR A 230 2.42 0.46 -16.42
N LYS A 231 3.55 0.11 -17.06
CA LYS A 231 4.73 0.99 -17.09
C LYS A 231 4.41 2.31 -17.76
N GLU A 232 3.74 2.25 -18.94
CA GLU A 232 3.34 3.44 -19.69
C GLU A 232 2.18 4.19 -19.01
N MET A 233 1.20 3.45 -18.45
CA MET A 233 0.05 4.05 -17.77
C MET A 233 0.47 4.84 -16.53
N PHE A 234 1.41 4.34 -15.73
CA PHE A 234 1.88 4.96 -14.49
C PHE A 234 3.14 5.81 -14.66
N LYS A 235 3.63 5.98 -15.88
CA LYS A 235 4.78 6.84 -16.17
C LYS A 235 4.53 8.26 -15.66
N ASP A 236 5.55 8.84 -15.01
CA ASP A 236 5.53 10.18 -14.42
C ASP A 236 4.48 10.42 -13.32
N SER A 237 3.73 9.38 -12.91
CA SER A 237 2.74 9.50 -11.85
C SER A 237 3.33 9.69 -10.45
N GLY A 238 4.60 9.33 -10.26
CA GLY A 238 5.25 9.34 -8.95
C GLY A 238 4.98 8.09 -8.11
N TYR A 239 4.51 7.00 -8.72
CA TYR A 239 4.24 5.75 -7.98
C TYR A 239 5.49 5.16 -7.31
N ASN A 240 6.70 5.46 -7.83
CA ASN A 240 7.98 5.03 -7.25
C ASN A 240 8.46 5.92 -6.10
N LYS A 241 7.79 7.05 -5.85
CA LYS A 241 8.22 7.95 -4.77
C LYS A 241 7.98 7.29 -3.42
N SER A 242 9.07 7.00 -2.74
CA SER A 242 9.09 6.63 -1.33
C SER A 242 9.58 7.80 -0.50
N ASN A 243 9.34 7.75 0.81
CA ASN A 243 9.91 8.75 1.70
C ASN A 243 11.43 8.54 1.75
N SER A 244 12.19 9.46 1.20
CA SER A 244 13.65 9.51 1.32
C SER A 244 14.10 10.30 2.57
N ARG A 245 13.16 10.66 3.48
CA ARG A 245 13.52 11.34 4.72
C ARG A 245 14.33 10.40 5.58
N LYS A 246 15.47 10.89 6.11
CA LYS A 246 16.15 10.23 7.22
C LYS A 246 15.14 10.02 8.33
N HIS A 247 15.07 8.79 8.83
CA HIS A 247 14.23 8.48 9.98
C HIS A 247 14.79 9.19 11.22
N GLU A 248 13.91 9.78 11.99
CA GLU A 248 14.26 10.37 13.27
C GLU A 248 14.61 9.25 14.26
N PHE A 249 15.58 9.49 15.12
CA PHE A 249 16.07 8.54 16.11
C PHE A 249 16.43 9.28 17.41
N LEU A 250 16.54 8.55 18.49
CA LEU A 250 17.08 9.01 19.76
C LEU A 250 18.52 8.54 19.88
N ASP A 251 19.42 9.43 20.26
CA ASP A 251 20.84 9.11 20.48
C ASP A 251 21.06 8.29 21.76
N VAL A 252 22.26 7.76 21.92
CA VAL A 252 22.63 6.92 23.08
C VAL A 252 22.41 7.63 24.41
N PRO A 253 22.85 8.89 24.62
CA PRO A 253 22.58 9.63 25.85
C PRO A 253 21.08 9.75 26.18
N THR A 254 20.25 10.01 25.17
CA THR A 254 18.79 10.12 25.38
C THR A 254 18.19 8.74 25.70
N MET A 255 18.62 7.68 25.02
CA MET A 255 18.18 6.32 25.33
C MET A 255 18.60 5.89 26.74
N LYS A 256 19.81 6.27 27.17
CA LYS A 256 20.27 6.02 28.55
C LYS A 256 19.41 6.76 29.57
N ARG A 257 19.07 8.03 29.32
CA ARG A 257 18.16 8.79 30.19
C ARG A 257 16.78 8.14 30.30
N LEU A 258 16.24 7.63 29.19
CA LEU A 258 14.97 6.88 29.19
C LEU A 258 15.08 5.59 30.02
N TYR A 259 16.19 4.85 29.87
CA TYR A 259 16.44 3.64 30.65
C TYR A 259 16.56 3.95 32.14
N ASP A 260 17.35 4.94 32.53
CA ASP A 260 17.53 5.35 33.92
C ASP A 260 16.24 5.83 34.57
N PHE A 261 15.42 6.59 33.82
CA PHE A 261 14.10 7.01 34.28
C PHE A 261 13.17 5.81 34.50
N TRP A 262 13.18 4.86 33.56
CA TRP A 262 12.43 3.61 33.68
C TRP A 262 12.89 2.77 34.89
N GLU A 263 14.19 2.62 35.06
CA GLU A 263 14.79 1.85 36.15
C GLU A 263 14.46 2.47 37.54
N LYS A 264 14.54 3.79 37.64
CA LYS A 264 14.15 4.52 38.85
C LYS A 264 12.68 4.35 39.21
N GLY A 265 11.79 4.26 38.20
CA GLY A 265 10.36 4.01 38.40
C GLY A 265 9.61 5.14 39.10
N GLU A 266 10.14 6.36 39.09
CA GLU A 266 9.55 7.55 39.73
C GLU A 266 9.15 8.59 38.68
N ALA A 267 7.94 9.12 38.79
CA ALA A 267 7.42 10.21 37.96
C ALA A 267 6.86 11.30 38.89
N LYS A 268 7.74 12.13 39.43
CA LYS A 268 7.43 13.19 40.40
C LYS A 268 7.72 14.55 39.77
N ASP A 269 7.01 15.57 40.22
CA ASP A 269 7.32 16.96 39.92
C ASP A 269 8.52 17.48 40.76
N ASP A 270 8.88 18.74 40.55
CA ASP A 270 10.01 19.39 41.28
C ASP A 270 9.77 19.48 42.79
N ASP A 271 8.51 19.39 43.25
CA ASP A 271 8.11 19.37 44.65
C ASP A 271 8.02 17.95 45.25
N GLY A 272 8.35 16.91 44.46
CA GLY A 272 8.35 15.52 44.88
C GLY A 272 6.98 14.84 44.88
N LYS A 273 5.93 15.47 44.33
CA LYS A 273 4.58 14.93 44.21
C LYS A 273 4.47 14.02 43.00
N GLU A 274 3.78 12.88 43.14
CA GLU A 274 3.50 11.97 42.02
C GLU A 274 2.68 12.68 40.94
N LEU A 275 3.16 12.59 39.67
CA LEU A 275 2.53 13.21 38.50
C LEU A 275 1.32 12.44 37.99
N PHE A 276 1.20 11.13 38.33
CA PHE A 276 0.18 10.25 37.81
C PHE A 276 -0.47 9.39 38.89
N TYR A 277 -1.68 8.97 38.64
CA TYR A 277 -2.32 7.93 39.43
C TYR A 277 -1.56 6.59 39.29
N PRO A 278 -1.55 5.72 40.31
CA PRO A 278 -0.75 4.49 40.32
C PRO A 278 -0.92 3.62 39.06
N GLN A 279 -2.16 3.40 38.61
CA GLN A 279 -2.50 2.60 37.44
C GLN A 279 -1.98 3.22 36.12
N GLU A 280 -2.06 4.55 36.01
CA GLU A 280 -1.55 5.27 34.84
C GLU A 280 -0.02 5.26 34.80
N LYS A 281 0.61 5.44 35.96
CA LYS A 281 2.06 5.33 36.14
C LYS A 281 2.56 3.95 35.76
N GLU A 282 1.91 2.90 36.26
CA GLU A 282 2.26 1.49 35.93
C GLU A 282 2.15 1.24 34.43
N ALA A 283 1.05 1.64 33.78
CA ALA A 283 0.86 1.49 32.35
C ALA A 283 1.93 2.26 31.54
N MET A 284 2.28 3.46 31.94
CA MET A 284 3.32 4.28 31.30
C MET A 284 4.69 3.63 31.41
N PHE A 285 5.08 3.16 32.59
CA PHE A 285 6.38 2.49 32.80
C PHE A 285 6.46 1.13 32.11
N ARG A 286 5.36 0.38 32.03
CA ARG A 286 5.28 -0.86 31.24
C ARG A 286 5.52 -0.57 29.76
N ASP A 287 4.85 0.43 29.21
CA ASP A 287 4.93 0.75 27.78
C ASP A 287 6.30 1.38 27.44
N LEU A 288 6.92 2.12 28.36
CA LEU A 288 8.32 2.55 28.25
C LEU A 288 9.27 1.33 28.31
N GLY A 289 9.02 0.39 29.21
CA GLY A 289 9.78 -0.87 29.27
C GLY A 289 9.71 -1.66 27.96
N LEU A 290 8.53 -1.74 27.33
CA LEU A 290 8.38 -2.36 26.01
C LEU A 290 9.13 -1.61 24.90
N PHE A 291 9.11 -0.28 24.93
CA PHE A 291 9.89 0.54 24.00
C PHE A 291 11.39 0.29 24.14
N LEU A 292 11.88 0.23 25.38
CA LEU A 292 13.28 -0.09 25.69
C LEU A 292 13.63 -1.53 25.31
N PHE A 293 12.75 -2.49 25.56
CA PHE A 293 12.92 -3.88 25.13
C PHE A 293 13.06 -3.99 23.61
N MET A 294 12.19 -3.31 22.85
CA MET A 294 12.31 -3.27 21.38
C MET A 294 13.64 -2.68 20.92
N TYR A 295 14.13 -1.65 21.61
CA TYR A 295 15.41 -1.01 21.29
C TYR A 295 16.61 -1.91 21.59
N LEU A 296 16.67 -2.46 22.81
CA LEU A 296 17.78 -3.28 23.29
C LEU A 296 17.79 -4.70 22.67
N GLY A 297 16.60 -5.20 22.30
CA GLY A 297 16.40 -6.50 21.66
C GLY A 297 16.43 -6.38 20.14
N ASP A 298 17.51 -5.84 19.60
CA ASP A 298 17.83 -5.79 18.18
C ASP A 298 16.85 -4.97 17.31
N GLY A 299 16.26 -3.95 17.91
CA GLY A 299 15.38 -3.03 17.18
C GLY A 299 14.11 -3.68 16.65
N GLN A 300 13.49 -4.56 17.43
CA GLN A 300 12.29 -5.29 17.07
C GLN A 300 11.13 -4.35 16.72
N ASN A 301 10.22 -4.81 15.85
CA ASN A 301 8.93 -4.16 15.69
C ASN A 301 7.99 -4.61 16.83
N LEU A 302 7.07 -3.74 17.20
CA LEU A 302 6.07 -4.07 18.23
C LEU A 302 5.31 -5.38 17.92
N ALA A 303 5.02 -5.64 16.64
CA ALA A 303 4.33 -6.86 16.22
C ALA A 303 5.13 -8.13 16.57
N ASP A 304 6.43 -8.10 16.33
CA ASP A 304 7.32 -9.23 16.62
C ASP A 304 7.51 -9.37 18.14
N THR A 305 7.69 -8.25 18.86
CA THR A 305 7.79 -8.24 20.34
C THR A 305 6.54 -8.82 21.02
N LEU A 306 5.35 -8.47 20.55
CA LEU A 306 4.09 -8.98 21.17
C LEU A 306 3.81 -10.45 20.82
N ARG A 307 4.43 -10.97 19.75
CA ARG A 307 4.35 -12.38 19.35
C ARG A 307 5.49 -13.22 19.89
N LEU A 308 6.51 -12.61 20.50
CA LEU A 308 7.67 -13.32 21.02
C LEU A 308 7.25 -14.40 22.03
N GLU A 309 7.79 -15.58 21.86
CA GLU A 309 7.51 -16.76 22.69
C GLU A 309 8.78 -17.29 23.37
N TYR A 310 8.59 -17.99 24.46
CA TYR A 310 9.64 -18.81 25.05
C TYR A 310 9.72 -20.12 24.27
N ASP A 311 10.57 -20.16 23.26
CA ASP A 311 10.78 -21.31 22.39
C ASP A 311 11.88 -22.27 22.93
N GLU A 312 12.10 -23.38 22.23
CA GLU A 312 13.12 -24.34 22.56
C GLU A 312 14.53 -23.73 22.60
N TRP A 313 14.80 -22.72 21.76
CA TRP A 313 16.07 -22.01 21.72
C TRP A 313 16.35 -21.25 23.01
N TYR A 314 15.35 -20.58 23.57
CA TYR A 314 15.48 -19.91 24.86
C TYR A 314 15.92 -20.86 25.95
N PHE A 315 15.31 -22.05 26.04
CA PHE A 315 15.66 -23.05 27.04
C PHE A 315 17.01 -23.71 26.74
N ALA A 316 17.34 -24.01 25.49
CA ALA A 316 18.62 -24.57 25.08
C ALA A 316 19.79 -23.63 25.38
N THR A 317 19.56 -22.31 25.30
CA THR A 317 20.56 -21.28 25.66
C THR A 317 20.49 -20.86 27.14
N HIS A 318 19.80 -21.62 27.99
CA HIS A 318 19.64 -21.32 29.43
C HIS A 318 19.13 -19.88 29.70
N GLY A 319 18.24 -19.35 28.83
CA GLY A 319 17.69 -18.02 28.97
C GLY A 319 18.66 -16.89 28.58
N GLN A 320 19.68 -17.18 27.78
CA GLN A 320 20.65 -16.19 27.34
C GLN A 320 20.22 -15.48 26.03
N GLN A 321 19.38 -16.12 25.21
CA GLN A 321 19.00 -15.61 23.90
C GLN A 321 17.54 -15.86 23.61
N PHE A 322 16.93 -14.93 22.87
CA PHE A 322 15.68 -15.16 22.16
C PHE A 322 15.95 -15.39 20.69
N ARG A 323 15.04 -16.14 20.07
CA ARG A 323 14.97 -16.39 18.63
C ARG A 323 13.56 -16.21 18.15
N PHE A 324 13.37 -15.64 16.96
CA PHE A 324 12.06 -15.58 16.31
C PHE A 324 12.20 -15.41 14.80
N LEU A 325 11.18 -15.87 14.07
CA LEU A 325 11.01 -15.58 12.65
C LEU A 325 10.26 -14.26 12.50
N ARG A 326 10.75 -13.38 11.64
CA ARG A 326 10.13 -12.09 11.43
C ARG A 326 8.81 -12.23 10.69
N HIS A 327 7.68 -12.00 11.34
CA HIS A 327 6.32 -12.19 10.79
C HIS A 327 6.07 -11.46 9.45
N LYS A 328 6.67 -10.30 9.22
CA LYS A 328 6.47 -9.54 7.97
C LYS A 328 7.05 -10.23 6.74
N THR A 329 8.09 -11.03 6.90
CA THR A 329 8.83 -11.70 5.82
C THR A 329 8.63 -13.21 5.82
N GLU A 330 7.95 -13.76 6.81
CA GLU A 330 7.61 -15.17 6.93
C GLU A 330 6.90 -15.68 5.65
N GLY A 331 7.40 -16.78 5.09
CA GLY A 331 6.86 -17.40 3.88
C GLY A 331 7.09 -16.64 2.56
N ARG A 332 7.94 -15.59 2.54
CA ARG A 332 8.22 -14.82 1.30
C ARG A 332 9.49 -15.20 0.58
N SER A 333 10.42 -15.85 1.26
CA SER A 333 11.66 -16.36 0.69
C SER A 333 11.94 -17.74 1.27
N GLU A 334 12.69 -18.57 0.55
CA GLU A 334 13.16 -19.86 1.05
C GLU A 334 14.12 -19.69 2.26
N ASP A 335 14.72 -18.49 2.40
CA ASP A 335 15.52 -18.07 3.56
C ASP A 335 14.68 -17.16 4.46
N ASP A 336 13.80 -17.72 5.29
CA ASP A 336 13.13 -16.98 6.35
C ASP A 336 14.16 -16.39 7.32
N SER A 337 14.22 -15.06 7.43
CA SER A 337 15.21 -14.36 8.24
C SER A 337 14.94 -14.61 9.72
N GLU A 338 15.65 -15.55 10.28
CA GLU A 338 15.69 -15.81 11.72
C GLU A 338 16.45 -14.67 12.42
N VAL A 339 15.88 -14.11 13.46
CA VAL A 339 16.50 -13.08 14.30
C VAL A 339 16.83 -13.71 15.65
N ILE A 340 18.10 -13.62 16.04
CA ILE A 340 18.58 -14.08 17.35
C ILE A 340 19.19 -12.87 18.05
N PHE A 341 18.79 -12.60 19.29
CA PHE A 341 19.31 -11.49 20.08
C PHE A 341 19.64 -11.88 21.51
N PRO A 342 20.67 -11.26 22.13
CA PRO A 342 21.11 -11.59 23.47
C PRO A 342 20.18 -11.00 24.53
N ILE A 343 19.97 -11.70 25.62
CA ILE A 343 19.31 -11.20 26.82
C ILE A 343 20.40 -10.58 27.73
N THR A 344 20.62 -9.27 27.54
CA THR A 344 21.55 -8.50 28.36
C THR A 344 20.98 -8.28 29.79
N PRO A 345 21.79 -7.88 30.77
CA PRO A 345 21.31 -7.57 32.12
C PRO A 345 20.18 -6.53 32.13
N GLU A 346 20.22 -5.56 31.20
CA GLU A 346 19.22 -4.52 31.08
C GLU A 346 17.89 -5.09 30.54
N ILE A 347 17.94 -5.96 29.54
CA ILE A 347 16.77 -6.69 29.02
C ILE A 347 16.19 -7.59 30.12
N LYS A 348 17.04 -8.29 30.87
CA LYS A 348 16.64 -9.15 31.98
C LYS A 348 15.80 -8.41 33.01
N LYS A 349 16.19 -7.19 33.40
CA LYS A 349 15.43 -6.36 34.35
C LYS A 349 14.04 -6.03 33.82
N ILE A 350 13.89 -5.80 32.50
CA ILE A 350 12.59 -5.53 31.88
C ILE A 350 11.72 -6.80 31.90
N LEU A 351 12.30 -7.94 31.56
CA LEU A 351 11.61 -9.23 31.60
C LEU A 351 11.16 -9.58 33.02
N ASP A 352 12.03 -9.46 34.02
CA ASP A 352 11.73 -9.76 35.42
C ASP A 352 10.55 -8.94 35.95
N LYS A 353 10.31 -7.75 35.35
CA LYS A 353 9.22 -6.84 35.79
C LYS A 353 7.92 -7.05 35.03
N TYR A 354 7.96 -7.41 33.75
CA TYR A 354 6.77 -7.38 32.88
C TYR A 354 6.50 -8.65 32.10
N ALA A 355 7.42 -9.60 32.06
CA ALA A 355 7.23 -10.82 31.31
C ALA A 355 6.42 -11.87 32.08
N ASN A 356 5.80 -12.76 31.34
CA ASN A 356 5.24 -13.98 31.91
C ASN A 356 6.35 -14.90 32.44
N PRO A 357 6.04 -15.79 33.38
CA PRO A 357 6.96 -16.88 33.73
C PRO A 357 7.34 -17.68 32.47
N PRO A 358 8.62 -18.06 32.31
CA PRO A 358 9.07 -18.77 31.12
C PRO A 358 8.51 -20.18 31.08
N LEU A 359 7.55 -20.40 30.19
CA LEU A 359 6.96 -21.70 29.86
C LEU A 359 7.08 -21.92 28.34
N LEU A 360 7.49 -23.11 27.93
CA LEU A 360 7.66 -23.44 26.52
C LEU A 360 6.36 -23.18 25.73
N GLY A 361 6.48 -22.41 24.65
CA GLY A 361 5.37 -22.01 23.79
C GLY A 361 4.52 -20.84 24.31
N SER A 362 4.76 -20.34 25.53
CA SER A 362 4.01 -19.20 26.05
C SER A 362 4.55 -17.87 25.56
N ARG A 363 3.68 -16.86 25.38
CA ARG A 363 4.07 -15.49 25.04
C ARG A 363 4.93 -14.87 26.15
N VAL A 364 5.98 -14.17 25.74
CA VAL A 364 6.86 -13.47 26.70
C VAL A 364 6.11 -12.36 27.44
N PHE A 365 5.30 -11.56 26.75
CA PHE A 365 4.56 -10.47 27.38
C PHE A 365 3.06 -10.79 27.50
N PRO A 366 2.40 -10.51 28.67
CA PRO A 366 1.00 -10.82 28.93
C PRO A 366 0.05 -9.81 28.25
N ILE A 367 0.34 -9.43 27.01
CA ILE A 367 -0.41 -8.41 26.26
C ILE A 367 -1.31 -9.06 25.22
N MET A 368 -0.77 -10.04 24.53
CA MET A 368 -1.46 -10.76 23.46
C MET A 368 -1.68 -12.20 23.91
N LYS A 369 -2.93 -12.64 23.91
CA LYS A 369 -3.29 -14.01 24.28
C LYS A 369 -2.94 -14.96 23.13
N GLU A 370 -2.64 -16.20 23.47
CA GLU A 370 -2.46 -17.27 22.49
C GLU A 370 -3.78 -17.65 21.83
N GLY A 371 -3.71 -18.14 20.59
CA GLY A 371 -4.87 -18.69 19.87
C GLY A 371 -5.98 -17.69 19.52
N ILE A 372 -5.72 -16.37 19.62
CA ILE A 372 -6.69 -15.37 19.19
C ILE A 372 -6.70 -15.23 17.66
N PRO A 373 -7.85 -14.86 17.03
CA PRO A 373 -7.92 -14.61 15.60
C PRO A 373 -6.92 -13.56 15.15
N THR A 374 -6.35 -13.74 13.96
CA THR A 374 -5.34 -12.83 13.37
C THR A 374 -5.82 -11.38 13.28
N GLU A 375 -7.12 -11.14 13.05
CA GLU A 375 -7.70 -9.80 13.10
C GLU A 375 -7.61 -9.16 14.48
N THR A 376 -7.84 -9.94 15.53
CA THR A 376 -7.75 -9.49 16.93
C THR A 376 -6.31 -9.20 17.30
N GLU A 377 -5.34 -10.01 16.82
CA GLU A 377 -3.92 -9.72 16.96
C GLU A 377 -3.56 -8.39 16.32
N LEU A 378 -3.93 -8.19 15.04
CA LEU A 378 -3.65 -6.95 14.31
C LEU A 378 -4.25 -5.73 15.03
N TRP A 379 -5.49 -5.84 15.50
CA TRP A 379 -6.14 -4.78 16.26
C TRP A 379 -5.43 -4.49 17.59
N THR A 380 -4.99 -5.54 18.30
CA THR A 380 -4.22 -5.42 19.55
C THR A 380 -2.90 -4.69 19.31
N ILE A 381 -2.14 -5.09 18.28
CA ILE A 381 -0.88 -4.43 17.91
C ILE A 381 -1.11 -2.95 17.58
N GLN A 382 -2.14 -2.62 16.80
CA GLN A 382 -2.46 -1.23 16.44
C GLN A 382 -2.85 -0.40 17.66
N ARG A 383 -3.59 -0.97 18.61
CA ARG A 383 -3.99 -0.33 19.86
C ARG A 383 -2.77 -0.05 20.74
N TYR A 384 -1.90 -1.06 20.93
CA TYR A 384 -0.70 -0.89 21.74
C TYR A 384 0.31 0.09 21.10
N ASN A 385 0.40 0.11 19.79
CA ASN A 385 1.22 1.11 19.09
C ASN A 385 0.77 2.55 19.43
N LYS A 386 -0.54 2.78 19.54
CA LYS A 386 -1.09 4.08 19.98
C LYS A 386 -0.80 4.36 21.44
N TYR A 387 -0.90 3.36 22.32
CA TYR A 387 -0.62 3.53 23.76
C TYR A 387 0.86 3.85 23.99
N ILE A 388 1.79 3.12 23.39
CA ILE A 388 3.21 3.43 23.47
C ILE A 388 3.47 4.86 23.01
N GLY A 389 2.95 5.29 21.84
CA GLY A 389 3.12 6.66 21.36
C GLY A 389 2.57 7.72 22.34
N LYS A 390 1.40 7.46 22.97
CA LYS A 390 0.81 8.35 23.98
C LYS A 390 1.67 8.44 25.24
N HIS A 391 2.15 7.29 25.75
CA HIS A 391 2.96 7.25 26.96
C HIS A 391 4.36 7.80 26.72
N MET A 392 4.98 7.51 25.59
CA MET A 392 6.26 8.11 25.21
C MET A 392 6.19 9.63 25.07
N ALA A 393 5.07 10.19 24.60
CA ALA A 393 4.87 11.63 24.58
C ALA A 393 4.85 12.23 26.00
N LYS A 394 4.22 11.56 26.98
CA LYS A 394 4.24 11.96 28.39
C LYS A 394 5.64 11.85 29.00
N VAL A 395 6.34 10.76 28.73
CA VAL A 395 7.73 10.59 29.18
C VAL A 395 8.62 11.70 28.61
N ALA A 396 8.44 12.05 27.34
CA ALA A 396 9.17 13.14 26.71
C ALA A 396 8.92 14.49 27.40
N GLU A 397 7.67 14.76 27.82
CA GLU A 397 7.33 15.98 28.59
C GLU A 397 8.02 15.99 29.96
N ILE A 398 7.99 14.89 30.71
CA ILE A 398 8.66 14.79 32.02
C ILE A 398 10.17 14.99 31.87
N LEU A 399 10.78 14.36 30.90
CA LEU A 399 12.21 14.44 30.63
C LEU A 399 12.61 15.69 29.85
N LYS A 400 11.68 16.59 29.55
CA LYS A 400 11.90 17.83 28.76
C LYS A 400 12.63 17.55 27.44
N MET A 401 12.17 16.51 26.72
CA MET A 401 12.69 16.14 25.40
C MET A 401 11.97 16.95 24.32
N GLU A 402 12.69 17.33 23.28
CA GLU A 402 12.07 18.01 22.13
C GLU A 402 11.26 17.05 21.26
N GLN A 403 11.73 15.80 21.15
CA GLN A 403 11.09 14.80 20.31
C GLN A 403 10.04 14.00 21.08
N LYS A 404 8.96 13.64 20.39
CA LYS A 404 7.92 12.72 20.89
C LYS A 404 8.00 11.40 20.13
N PRO A 405 8.80 10.43 20.58
CA PRO A 405 9.05 9.21 19.85
C PRO A 405 7.83 8.30 19.83
N THR A 406 7.69 7.55 18.73
CA THR A 406 6.72 6.46 18.57
C THR A 406 7.44 5.11 18.65
N SER A 407 6.71 4.00 18.69
CA SER A 407 7.30 2.66 18.79
C SER A 407 8.36 2.37 17.72
N THR A 408 8.19 2.88 16.50
CA THR A 408 9.15 2.68 15.40
C THR A 408 10.51 3.34 15.62
N TRP A 409 10.57 4.36 16.49
CA TRP A 409 11.84 5.02 16.83
C TRP A 409 12.80 4.09 17.57
N ALA A 410 12.30 3.10 18.32
CA ALA A 410 13.14 2.07 18.93
C ALA A 410 14.04 1.40 17.88
N ARG A 411 13.44 0.97 16.76
CA ARG A 411 14.14 0.33 15.65
C ARG A 411 15.09 1.26 14.91
N HIS A 412 14.67 2.50 14.66
CA HIS A 412 15.52 3.49 14.00
C HIS A 412 16.73 3.87 14.88
N SER A 413 16.49 4.02 16.19
CA SER A 413 17.55 4.31 17.16
C SER A 413 18.54 3.17 17.28
N PHE A 414 18.09 1.93 17.33
CA PHE A 414 18.94 0.75 17.32
C PHE A 414 19.93 0.79 16.14
N ALA A 415 19.40 0.83 14.92
CA ALA A 415 20.25 0.78 13.74
C ALA A 415 21.21 1.98 13.66
N THR A 416 20.71 3.18 13.98
CA THR A 416 21.50 4.41 13.86
C THR A 416 22.56 4.50 14.94
N ASN A 417 22.26 4.13 16.19
CA ASN A 417 23.21 4.19 17.29
C ASN A 417 24.35 3.18 17.11
N LEU A 418 24.03 1.95 16.72
CA LEU A 418 25.08 0.96 16.43
C LEU A 418 25.94 1.37 15.22
N ASN A 419 25.33 1.90 14.15
CA ASN A 419 26.09 2.39 13.01
C ASN A 419 26.98 3.57 13.39
N ASN A 420 26.48 4.51 14.20
CA ASN A 420 27.21 5.71 14.63
C ASN A 420 28.35 5.39 15.59
N SER A 421 28.32 4.25 16.31
CA SER A 421 29.44 3.81 17.14
C SER A 421 30.71 3.58 16.32
N GLY A 422 30.57 3.25 15.02
CA GLY A 422 31.69 2.88 14.17
C GLY A 422 32.43 1.60 14.59
N LYS A 423 31.90 0.86 15.56
CA LYS A 423 32.48 -0.36 16.13
C LYS A 423 31.75 -1.64 15.76
N VAL A 424 30.52 -1.50 15.28
CA VAL A 424 29.63 -2.63 14.97
C VAL A 424 29.53 -2.80 13.44
N PRO A 425 29.78 -4.01 12.92
CA PRO A 425 29.68 -4.27 11.49
C PRO A 425 28.25 -4.02 10.98
N HIS A 426 28.12 -3.37 9.83
CA HIS A 426 26.81 -3.11 9.20
C HIS A 426 26.03 -4.41 8.93
N LYS A 427 26.74 -5.52 8.63
CA LYS A 427 26.12 -6.83 8.46
C LYS A 427 25.41 -7.29 9.75
N TYR A 428 26.05 -7.15 10.92
CA TYR A 428 25.40 -7.46 12.20
C TYR A 428 24.09 -6.67 12.37
N ILE A 429 24.14 -5.35 12.12
CA ILE A 429 22.94 -4.50 12.23
C ILE A 429 21.83 -4.96 11.27
N SER A 430 22.19 -5.33 10.04
CA SER A 430 21.24 -5.82 9.04
C SER A 430 20.61 -7.16 9.44
N ASP A 431 21.43 -8.11 9.89
CA ASP A 431 21.00 -9.44 10.30
C ASP A 431 20.11 -9.36 11.56
N SER A 432 20.52 -8.59 12.58
CA SER A 432 19.73 -8.30 13.79
C SER A 432 18.37 -7.69 13.50
N MET A 433 18.27 -6.91 12.42
CA MET A 433 17.00 -6.35 11.98
C MET A 433 16.15 -7.33 11.14
N GLY A 434 16.64 -8.54 10.86
CA GLY A 434 15.98 -9.51 9.99
C GLY A 434 15.78 -8.96 8.56
N HIS A 435 16.76 -8.21 8.06
CA HIS A 435 16.81 -7.87 6.66
C HIS A 435 17.50 -9.02 5.93
N SER A 436 16.78 -9.75 5.08
CA SER A 436 17.36 -10.73 4.17
C SER A 436 18.43 -10.04 3.34
N GLY A 437 19.68 -10.40 3.54
CA GLY A 437 20.80 -9.88 2.78
C GLY A 437 20.62 -10.28 1.32
N GLY A 438 20.45 -9.29 0.43
CA GLY A 438 20.34 -9.55 -0.99
C GLY A 438 21.58 -10.27 -1.50
N GLY A 439 21.50 -11.58 -1.69
CA GLY A 439 22.36 -12.33 -2.60
C GLY A 439 23.81 -12.53 -2.21
N ASP A 440 24.21 -12.31 -0.97
CA ASP A 440 25.56 -12.69 -0.54
C ASP A 440 25.61 -14.19 -0.22
N ILE A 441 26.12 -14.97 -1.18
CA ILE A 441 26.35 -16.43 -1.03
C ILE A 441 27.16 -16.74 0.22
N THR A 442 28.02 -15.83 0.67
CA THR A 442 28.84 -15.99 1.89
C THR A 442 27.98 -16.08 3.15
N SER A 443 26.81 -15.46 3.17
CA SER A 443 25.91 -15.47 4.34
C SER A 443 25.40 -16.88 4.67
N ILE A 444 25.31 -17.77 3.69
CA ILE A 444 24.90 -19.19 3.87
C ILE A 444 25.93 -19.98 4.69
N TYR A 445 27.19 -19.56 4.64
CA TYR A 445 28.31 -20.25 5.32
C TYR A 445 28.70 -19.62 6.66
N ILE A 446 28.15 -18.44 7.00
CA ILE A 446 28.46 -17.75 8.27
C ILE A 446 27.36 -18.09 9.26
N GLY A 447 27.72 -18.80 10.32
CA GLY A 447 26.82 -19.07 11.44
C GLY A 447 26.40 -17.80 12.20
N THR A 448 25.52 -17.98 13.18
CA THR A 448 25.09 -16.90 14.09
C THR A 448 26.26 -16.34 14.91
N TYR A 449 26.16 -15.04 15.24
CA TYR A 449 27.18 -14.42 16.12
C TYR A 449 27.18 -15.09 17.51
N PRO A 450 28.36 -15.32 18.12
CA PRO A 450 28.46 -15.80 19.51
C PRO A 450 27.77 -14.82 20.48
N TYR A 451 27.20 -15.35 21.57
CA TYR A 451 26.48 -14.57 22.58
C TYR A 451 27.33 -13.40 23.12
N GLU A 452 28.61 -13.65 23.44
CA GLU A 452 29.54 -12.66 23.96
C GLU A 452 29.72 -11.51 22.94
N LYS A 453 29.78 -11.84 21.65
CA LYS A 453 29.98 -10.84 20.61
C LYS A 453 28.75 -10.00 20.39
N MET A 454 27.57 -10.61 20.45
CA MET A 454 26.31 -9.87 20.39
C MET A 454 26.14 -8.94 21.59
N THR A 455 26.49 -9.41 22.78
CA THR A 455 26.45 -8.60 24.00
C THR A 455 27.46 -7.43 23.95
N GLU A 456 28.68 -7.67 23.43
CA GLU A 456 29.66 -6.60 23.19
C GLU A 456 29.12 -5.53 22.26
N TYR A 457 28.51 -5.93 21.14
CA TYR A 457 27.92 -4.97 20.17
C TYR A 457 26.73 -4.21 20.76
N ASN A 458 25.83 -4.90 21.45
CA ASN A 458 24.63 -4.28 22.01
C ASN A 458 24.95 -3.38 23.22
N ALA A 459 26.13 -3.48 23.83
CA ALA A 459 26.55 -2.54 24.87
C ALA A 459 26.61 -1.09 24.36
N TYR A 460 26.92 -0.86 23.08
CA TYR A 460 26.91 0.47 22.46
C TYR A 460 25.51 1.11 22.36
N LEU A 461 24.45 0.38 22.68
CA LEU A 461 23.10 0.91 22.73
C LEU A 461 22.82 1.83 23.96
N LEU A 462 23.53 1.60 25.06
CA LEU A 462 23.38 2.39 26.29
C LEU A 462 24.68 3.07 26.76
N TYR A 463 25.82 2.61 26.24
CA TYR A 463 27.12 3.09 26.65
C TYR A 463 27.94 3.51 25.44
N GLU A 464 28.31 4.79 25.36
CA GLU A 464 29.06 5.35 24.21
C GLU A 464 30.38 4.65 23.92
N HIS A 465 30.97 4.06 24.93
CA HIS A 465 32.27 3.34 24.85
C HIS A 465 32.14 1.83 24.87
N GLY A 466 30.92 1.28 24.77
CA GLY A 466 30.68 -0.16 24.87
C GLY A 466 30.54 -0.65 26.31
N LEU A 467 30.99 -1.90 26.56
CA LEU A 467 30.93 -2.47 27.91
C LEU A 467 31.54 -1.51 28.92
N LYS A 468 30.88 -1.34 30.08
CA LYS A 468 31.43 -0.57 31.20
C LYS A 468 32.82 -1.08 31.50
N SER A 469 33.77 -0.17 31.55
CA SER A 469 35.08 -0.55 32.10
C SER A 469 34.90 -1.02 33.54
N GLU A 470 35.82 -1.86 34.02
CA GLU A 470 35.85 -2.27 35.45
C GLU A 470 35.79 -1.04 36.37
N ASP A 471 36.43 0.06 35.96
CA ASP A 471 36.39 1.35 36.66
C ASP A 471 35.02 1.98 36.69
N ASP A 472 34.22 1.90 35.57
CA ASP A 472 32.85 2.42 35.51
C ASP A 472 31.92 1.62 36.42
N VAL A 473 32.09 0.29 36.47
CA VAL A 473 31.34 -0.60 37.37
C VAL A 473 31.65 -0.27 38.82
N ILE A 474 32.93 -0.10 39.14
CA ILE A 474 33.39 0.28 40.49
C ILE A 474 32.84 1.67 40.88
N LEU A 475 32.85 2.62 39.96
CA LEU A 475 32.32 3.98 40.19
C LEU A 475 30.82 3.95 40.44
N GLU A 476 30.06 3.13 39.75
CA GLU A 476 28.62 2.98 39.94
C GLU A 476 28.29 2.31 41.28
N ILE A 477 29.00 1.27 41.64
CA ILE A 477 28.90 0.65 42.97
C ILE A 477 29.20 1.71 44.05
N LEU A 478 30.27 2.48 43.88
CA LEU A 478 30.63 3.52 44.82
C LEU A 478 29.60 4.65 44.90
N LYS A 479 28.91 4.98 43.81
CA LYS A 479 27.82 5.98 43.81
C LYS A 479 26.59 5.52 44.59
N GLY A 480 26.26 4.22 44.59
CA GLY A 480 25.17 3.63 45.37
C GLY A 480 25.40 3.53 46.86
N LEU A 481 26.65 3.69 47.32
CA LEU A 481 27.03 3.52 48.72
C LEU A 481 26.94 4.88 49.47
N SER A 482 26.68 4.81 50.79
CA SER A 482 26.77 5.94 51.69
C SER A 482 28.20 6.48 51.81
N ALA A 483 28.35 7.74 52.25
CA ALA A 483 29.68 8.34 52.39
C ALA A 483 30.59 7.57 53.36
N GLU A 484 30.03 6.89 54.38
CA GLU A 484 30.78 6.06 55.32
C GLU A 484 31.22 4.76 54.70
N GLU A 485 30.37 4.09 53.91
CA GLU A 485 30.70 2.85 53.21
C GLU A 485 31.81 3.08 52.17
N ARG A 486 31.71 4.20 51.40
CA ARG A 486 32.78 4.59 50.44
C ARG A 486 34.13 4.76 51.17
N LYS A 487 34.16 5.45 52.30
CA LYS A 487 35.41 5.60 53.09
C LYS A 487 35.97 4.27 53.59
N ARG A 488 35.10 3.32 53.99
CA ARG A 488 35.53 1.98 54.42
C ARG A 488 36.15 1.20 53.26
N ILE A 489 35.57 1.23 52.07
CA ILE A 489 36.08 0.55 50.90
C ILE A 489 37.41 1.16 50.44
N ILE A 490 37.52 2.48 50.34
CA ILE A 490 38.76 3.16 49.99
C ILE A 490 39.89 2.82 50.99
N LYS A 491 39.56 2.77 52.32
CA LYS A 491 40.53 2.39 53.36
C LYS A 491 40.93 0.92 53.30
N ALA A 492 40.02 0.03 52.88
CA ALA A 492 40.32 -1.39 52.65
C ALA A 492 41.20 -1.58 51.40
N ALA A 493 40.85 -0.91 50.27
CA ALA A 493 41.62 -0.96 49.03
C ALA A 493 43.04 -0.40 49.18
N SER A 494 43.22 0.64 50.02
CA SER A 494 44.55 1.18 50.31
C SER A 494 45.43 0.25 51.14
N LYS A 495 44.84 -0.72 51.86
CA LYS A 495 45.60 -1.78 52.61
C LYS A 495 45.99 -2.96 51.71
N LEU A 496 45.31 -3.17 50.57
CA LEU A 496 45.65 -4.23 49.60
C LEU A 496 46.80 -3.82 48.65
N LYS A 497 47.16 -2.54 48.61
CA LYS A 497 48.30 -1.99 47.85
C LYS A 497 49.65 -2.03 48.63
N LYS A 498 49.69 -2.54 49.84
CA LYS A 498 50.89 -2.84 50.63
C LYS A 498 51.06 -4.36 50.75
#